data_d5032bc79621e16f7040d413ef77c569
#
_entry.id   d5032bc79621e16f7040d413ef77c569
#
_cell.length_a   1.000
_cell.length_b   1.000
_cell.length_c   1.000
_cell.angle_alpha   90.00
_cell.angle_beta   90.00
_cell.angle_gamma   90.00
#
_symmetry.space_group_name_H-M   'P 1'
#
loop_
_entity.id
_entity.type
_entity.pdbx_description
1 polymer ?
#
loop_
_entity_poly.entity_id
_entity_poly.type
_entity_poly.pdbx_seq_one_letter_code
_entity_poly.pdbx_strand_id
1 'polypeptide(L)'
;MSRVALLLAGISLPLAAARADEGMWTFDAFPTAKMKAEYGWAPDQAWLDRVRLANVRLTGGCSASFVSSAGLILTNQHCVADCLENLSTAGDDILAKGFTARTGAEEQKCPGQQAEVVTSIKDVTSHVKQAIGAAHGEALEKIYPAPALVAELNR
;
A
#
# COMPACT_ATOMS: atom_id res chain seq x y z
N MET A 1 -31.47 -20.76 -59.19
CA MET A 1 -31.01 -19.68 -58.34
C MET A 1 -31.24 -20.10 -56.89
N SER A 2 -30.21 -20.69 -56.28
CA SER A 2 -30.29 -21.28 -54.91
C SER A 2 -29.84 -20.27 -53.89
N ARG A 3 -30.72 -19.87 -52.94
CA ARG A 3 -30.42 -18.93 -51.86
C ARG A 3 -29.83 -19.74 -50.68
N VAL A 4 -28.54 -19.59 -50.45
CA VAL A 4 -27.87 -20.07 -49.26
C VAL A 4 -28.12 -19.07 -48.13
N ALA A 5 -28.92 -19.44 -47.13
CA ALA A 5 -29.09 -18.67 -45.90
C ALA A 5 -27.97 -19.02 -44.92
N LEU A 6 -27.04 -18.10 -44.71
CA LEU A 6 -26.06 -18.21 -43.62
C LEU A 6 -26.74 -17.93 -42.27
N LEU A 7 -26.93 -18.95 -41.48
CA LEU A 7 -27.27 -18.84 -40.04
C LEU A 7 -26.04 -18.44 -39.26
N LEU A 8 -25.94 -17.19 -38.89
CA LEU A 8 -25.02 -16.67 -37.89
C LEU A 8 -25.53 -17.09 -36.50
N ALA A 9 -25.06 -18.21 -36.01
CA ALA A 9 -25.23 -18.58 -34.60
C ALA A 9 -24.33 -17.68 -33.73
N GLY A 10 -24.92 -16.64 -33.16
CA GLY A 10 -24.25 -15.77 -32.18
C GLY A 10 -23.94 -16.58 -30.90
N ILE A 11 -22.68 -16.86 -30.67
CA ILE A 11 -22.19 -17.43 -29.41
C ILE A 11 -22.23 -16.29 -28.39
N SER A 12 -23.32 -16.18 -27.64
CA SER A 12 -23.38 -15.36 -26.43
C SER A 12 -22.59 -16.05 -25.33
N LEU A 13 -21.29 -15.71 -25.20
CA LEU A 13 -20.53 -16.04 -24.01
C LEU A 13 -21.17 -15.30 -22.82
N PRO A 14 -21.55 -16.02 -21.74
CA PRO A 14 -21.99 -15.36 -20.55
C PRO A 14 -20.80 -14.54 -20.01
N LEU A 15 -20.89 -13.21 -20.05
CA LEU A 15 -20.00 -12.35 -19.27
C LEU A 15 -20.34 -12.63 -17.79
N ALA A 16 -19.55 -13.49 -17.16
CA ALA A 16 -19.54 -13.59 -15.71
C ALA A 16 -19.18 -12.20 -15.18
N ALA A 17 -20.13 -11.52 -14.52
CA ALA A 17 -19.86 -10.25 -13.89
C ALA A 17 -18.73 -10.47 -12.89
N ALA A 18 -17.58 -9.81 -13.10
CA ALA A 18 -16.51 -9.79 -12.12
C ALA A 18 -17.07 -9.15 -10.84
N ARG A 19 -17.28 -9.96 -9.81
CA ARG A 19 -17.66 -9.47 -8.49
C ARG A 19 -16.39 -9.08 -7.78
N ALA A 20 -16.22 -7.78 -7.51
CA ALA A 20 -15.22 -7.31 -6.58
C ALA A 20 -15.78 -7.48 -5.15
N ASP A 21 -14.99 -8.04 -4.26
CA ASP A 21 -15.31 -8.07 -2.84
C ASP A 21 -15.14 -6.68 -2.23
N GLU A 22 -16.10 -6.30 -1.40
CA GLU A 22 -16.00 -5.07 -0.61
C GLU A 22 -15.21 -5.34 0.67
N GLY A 23 -14.39 -4.37 1.05
CA GLY A 23 -13.65 -4.37 2.30
C GLY A 23 -12.22 -3.83 2.15
N MET A 24 -11.70 -3.31 3.27
CA MET A 24 -10.28 -3.03 3.46
C MET A 24 -9.75 -3.96 4.52
N TRP A 25 -8.90 -4.90 4.11
CA TRP A 25 -8.37 -5.92 4.98
C TRP A 25 -6.94 -5.57 5.38
N THR A 26 -6.66 -5.64 6.68
CA THR A 26 -5.30 -5.50 7.18
C THR A 26 -4.55 -6.84 7.07
N PHE A 27 -3.22 -6.81 7.04
CA PHE A 27 -2.42 -8.01 6.87
C PHE A 27 -2.56 -9.04 8.02
N ASP A 28 -2.92 -8.57 9.21
CA ASP A 28 -3.19 -9.38 10.41
C ASP A 28 -4.63 -9.90 10.49
N ALA A 29 -5.55 -9.31 9.72
CA ALA A 29 -6.97 -9.69 9.68
C ALA A 29 -7.43 -10.04 8.25
N PHE A 30 -6.55 -10.64 7.45
CA PHE A 30 -6.87 -11.04 6.09
C PHE A 30 -7.91 -12.17 6.07
N PRO A 31 -9.00 -12.08 5.25
CA PRO A 31 -10.11 -13.01 5.29
C PRO A 31 -9.80 -14.32 4.55
N THR A 32 -8.80 -15.05 5.01
CA THR A 32 -8.27 -16.28 4.37
C THR A 32 -9.35 -17.33 4.11
N ALA A 33 -10.26 -17.55 5.09
CA ALA A 33 -11.34 -18.55 4.96
C ALA A 33 -12.33 -18.16 3.85
N LYS A 34 -12.73 -16.88 3.79
CA LYS A 34 -13.60 -16.35 2.74
C LYS A 34 -12.96 -16.50 1.37
N MET A 35 -11.72 -16.07 1.21
CA MET A 35 -10.96 -16.18 -0.05
C MET A 35 -10.88 -17.62 -0.52
N LYS A 36 -10.60 -18.56 0.39
CA LYS A 36 -10.53 -19.99 0.06
C LYS A 36 -11.86 -20.56 -0.40
N ALA A 37 -12.96 -20.15 0.25
CA ALA A 37 -14.30 -20.61 -0.10
C ALA A 37 -14.78 -20.05 -1.45
N GLU A 38 -14.52 -18.79 -1.74
CA GLU A 38 -15.05 -18.10 -2.92
C GLU A 38 -14.17 -18.28 -4.17
N TYR A 39 -12.85 -18.30 -4.00
CA TYR A 39 -11.89 -18.31 -5.11
C TYR A 39 -11.07 -19.62 -5.19
N GLY A 40 -11.25 -20.56 -4.27
CA GLY A 40 -10.48 -21.80 -4.20
C GLY A 40 -9.02 -21.62 -3.79
N TRP A 41 -8.58 -20.38 -3.54
CA TRP A 41 -7.22 -20.00 -3.18
C TRP A 41 -7.22 -18.97 -2.05
N ALA A 42 -6.18 -18.99 -1.24
CA ALA A 42 -5.88 -17.93 -0.28
C ALA A 42 -4.37 -17.85 -0.04
N PRO A 43 -3.81 -16.66 0.26
CA PRO A 43 -2.40 -16.53 0.62
C PRO A 43 -2.13 -17.23 1.97
N ASP A 44 -0.95 -17.79 2.11
CA ASP A 44 -0.43 -18.21 3.41
C ASP A 44 0.18 -17.03 4.18
N GLN A 45 0.50 -17.24 5.45
CA GLN A 45 1.08 -16.19 6.30
C GLN A 45 2.43 -15.71 5.77
N ALA A 46 3.25 -16.59 5.23
CA ALA A 46 4.55 -16.21 4.67
C ALA A 46 4.41 -15.28 3.45
N TRP A 47 3.38 -15.48 2.63
CA TRP A 47 3.05 -14.57 1.54
C TRP A 47 2.58 -13.21 2.06
N LEU A 48 1.67 -13.19 3.04
CA LEU A 48 1.17 -11.95 3.65
C LEU A 48 2.31 -11.15 4.29
N ASP A 49 3.22 -11.82 4.99
CA ASP A 49 4.39 -11.18 5.61
C ASP A 49 5.34 -10.59 4.56
N ARG A 50 5.60 -11.30 3.46
CA ARG A 50 6.42 -10.77 2.36
C ARG A 50 5.81 -9.54 1.74
N VAL A 51 4.50 -9.55 1.46
CA VAL A 51 3.80 -8.40 0.87
C VAL A 51 3.78 -7.22 1.85
N ARG A 52 3.51 -7.46 3.13
CA ARG A 52 3.55 -6.44 4.19
C ARG A 52 4.93 -5.79 4.29
N LEU A 53 6.00 -6.58 4.33
CA LEU A 53 7.38 -6.07 4.42
C LEU A 53 7.87 -5.41 3.12
N ALA A 54 7.30 -5.75 1.98
CA ALA A 54 7.57 -5.08 0.72
C ALA A 54 6.80 -3.78 0.55
N ASN A 55 5.69 -3.59 1.28
CA ASN A 55 4.87 -2.39 1.19
C ASN A 55 5.55 -1.23 1.94
N VAL A 56 5.69 -0.10 1.27
CA VAL A 56 6.41 1.08 1.77
C VAL A 56 5.50 2.30 1.73
N ARG A 57 5.51 3.09 2.80
CA ARG A 57 5.02 4.45 2.84
C ARG A 57 6.19 5.41 2.74
N LEU A 58 6.16 6.33 1.80
CA LEU A 58 7.13 7.42 1.72
C LEU A 58 6.71 8.61 2.57
N THR A 59 7.66 9.36 3.11
CA THR A 59 7.42 10.50 4.04
C THR A 59 6.40 11.50 3.49
N GLY A 60 6.34 11.72 2.19
CA GLY A 60 5.35 12.58 1.53
C GLY A 60 3.94 11.99 1.42
N GLY A 61 3.68 10.80 2.00
CA GLY A 61 2.37 10.14 1.96
C GLY A 61 2.14 9.24 0.76
N CYS A 62 3.12 9.08 -0.12
CA CYS A 62 3.04 8.17 -1.25
C CYS A 62 3.23 6.70 -0.86
N SER A 63 2.56 5.81 -1.58
CA SER A 63 2.80 4.37 -1.51
C SER A 63 3.96 3.98 -2.43
N ALA A 64 4.74 2.98 -1.99
CA ALA A 64 5.83 2.42 -2.75
C ALA A 64 6.00 0.93 -2.41
N SER A 65 6.88 0.24 -3.09
CA SER A 65 7.18 -1.16 -2.82
C SER A 65 8.65 -1.46 -3.01
N PHE A 66 9.23 -2.25 -2.09
CA PHE A 66 10.51 -2.90 -2.34
C PHE A 66 10.36 -3.96 -3.43
N VAL A 67 11.16 -3.87 -4.47
CA VAL A 67 11.16 -4.79 -5.62
C VAL A 67 12.47 -5.56 -5.77
N SER A 68 13.43 -5.34 -4.86
CA SER A 68 14.66 -6.12 -4.77
C SER A 68 15.13 -6.27 -3.33
N SER A 69 15.94 -7.30 -3.06
CA SER A 69 16.62 -7.50 -1.78
C SER A 69 17.73 -6.47 -1.51
N ALA A 70 18.14 -5.72 -2.54
CA ALA A 70 19.14 -4.65 -2.43
C ALA A 70 18.53 -3.28 -2.12
N GLY A 71 17.21 -3.21 -1.81
CA GLY A 71 16.54 -1.97 -1.42
C GLY A 71 15.99 -1.14 -2.57
N LEU A 72 15.91 -1.68 -3.80
CA LEU A 72 15.26 -0.98 -4.91
C LEU A 72 13.77 -0.77 -4.61
N ILE A 73 13.32 0.48 -4.68
CA ILE A 73 11.94 0.88 -4.43
C ILE A 73 11.28 1.32 -5.73
N LEU A 74 10.08 0.80 -5.99
CA LEU A 74 9.19 1.23 -7.07
C LEU A 74 8.12 2.15 -6.50
N THR A 75 7.94 3.33 -7.10
CA THR A 75 6.90 4.31 -6.76
C THR A 75 6.48 5.10 -7.98
N ASN A 76 5.56 6.06 -7.81
CA ASN A 76 5.16 6.96 -8.88
C ASN A 76 6.15 8.12 -9.03
N GLN A 77 6.30 8.62 -10.27
CA GLN A 77 7.20 9.73 -10.57
C GLN A 77 6.87 11.00 -9.74
N HIS A 78 5.59 11.36 -9.59
CA HIS A 78 5.19 12.53 -8.82
C HIS A 78 5.56 12.45 -7.33
N CYS A 79 5.81 11.26 -6.78
CA CYS A 79 6.23 11.08 -5.39
C CYS A 79 7.68 11.52 -5.14
N VAL A 80 8.47 11.68 -6.19
CA VAL A 80 9.87 12.10 -6.14
C VAL A 80 10.12 13.38 -6.94
N ALA A 81 9.09 14.01 -7.49
CA ALA A 81 9.21 15.19 -8.34
C ALA A 81 9.94 16.34 -7.62
N ASP A 82 9.53 16.66 -6.39
CA ASP A 82 10.16 17.70 -5.57
C ASP A 82 11.66 17.41 -5.31
N CYS A 83 11.99 16.14 -5.12
CA CYS A 83 13.39 15.72 -4.97
C CYS A 83 14.17 15.97 -6.27
N LEU A 84 13.64 15.58 -7.41
CA LEU A 84 14.28 15.77 -8.71
C LEU A 84 14.42 17.25 -9.06
N GLU A 85 13.43 18.08 -8.71
CA GLU A 85 13.50 19.53 -8.84
C GLU A 85 14.63 20.11 -7.98
N ASN A 86 14.71 19.73 -6.70
CA ASN A 86 15.74 20.18 -5.77
C ASN A 86 17.17 19.73 -6.17
N LEU A 87 17.30 18.62 -6.88
CA LEU A 87 18.57 18.13 -7.42
C LEU A 87 18.93 18.76 -8.77
N SER A 88 17.98 19.41 -9.43
CA SER A 88 18.14 20.07 -10.72
C SER A 88 18.91 21.41 -10.56
N THR A 89 19.67 21.76 -11.59
CA THR A 89 20.38 23.05 -11.68
C THR A 89 20.04 23.76 -13.00
N ALA A 90 20.39 25.04 -13.14
CA ALA A 90 20.14 25.80 -14.36
C ALA A 90 20.75 25.18 -15.64
N GLY A 91 21.81 24.38 -15.50
CA GLY A 91 22.48 23.68 -16.61
C GLY A 91 22.12 22.20 -16.69
N ASP A 92 21.37 21.67 -15.73
CA ASP A 92 21.06 20.24 -15.62
C ASP A 92 19.66 20.03 -14.98
N ASP A 93 18.63 20.09 -15.82
CA ASP A 93 17.24 19.84 -15.41
C ASP A 93 16.97 18.34 -15.36
N ILE A 94 17.19 17.75 -14.17
CA ILE A 94 17.01 16.32 -13.92
C ILE A 94 15.51 15.95 -14.01
N LEU A 95 14.61 16.85 -13.60
CA LEU A 95 13.17 16.60 -13.67
C LEU A 95 12.69 16.45 -15.12
N ALA A 96 13.17 17.30 -16.02
CA ALA A 96 12.77 17.27 -17.43
C ALA A 96 13.46 16.14 -18.23
N LYS A 97 14.78 15.91 -18.02
CA LYS A 97 15.55 14.90 -18.79
C LYS A 97 15.45 13.49 -18.23
N GLY A 98 15.02 13.35 -16.98
CA GLY A 98 15.11 12.12 -16.22
C GLY A 98 16.50 11.87 -15.63
N PHE A 99 16.60 10.87 -14.75
CA PHE A 99 17.82 10.45 -14.08
C PHE A 99 17.93 8.92 -14.08
N THR A 100 19.11 8.43 -14.34
CA THR A 100 19.42 7.00 -14.25
C THR A 100 20.81 6.82 -13.65
N ALA A 101 20.90 6.25 -12.45
CA ALA A 101 22.14 5.78 -11.87
C ALA A 101 22.45 4.38 -12.41
N ARG A 102 23.67 4.16 -12.91
CA ARG A 102 24.15 2.85 -13.38
C ARG A 102 24.83 2.05 -12.27
N THR A 103 25.25 2.74 -11.24
CA THR A 103 25.91 2.17 -10.05
C THR A 103 25.38 2.85 -8.80
N GLY A 104 25.47 2.21 -7.64
CA GLY A 104 25.08 2.80 -6.36
C GLY A 104 25.87 4.08 -5.99
N ALA A 105 27.09 4.24 -6.55
CA ALA A 105 27.87 5.46 -6.35
C ALA A 105 27.33 6.69 -7.11
N GLU A 106 26.55 6.45 -8.16
CA GLU A 106 25.89 7.50 -8.94
C GLU A 106 24.52 7.87 -8.38
N GLU A 107 23.97 7.07 -7.44
CA GLU A 107 22.67 7.35 -6.82
C GLU A 107 22.71 8.66 -6.04
N GLN A 108 21.65 9.45 -6.19
CA GLN A 108 21.49 10.71 -5.49
C GLN A 108 20.46 10.59 -4.39
N LYS A 109 20.76 11.17 -3.23
CA LYS A 109 19.85 11.15 -2.07
C LYS A 109 18.81 12.24 -2.20
N CYS A 110 17.55 11.89 -1.91
CA CYS A 110 16.47 12.85 -1.69
C CYS A 110 16.49 13.27 -0.21
N PRO A 111 16.89 14.51 0.12
CA PRO A 111 16.94 14.98 1.50
C PRO A 111 15.56 14.89 2.16
N GLY A 112 15.51 14.33 3.38
CA GLY A 112 14.27 14.20 4.15
C GLY A 112 13.32 13.08 3.71
N GLN A 113 13.59 12.39 2.61
CA GLN A 113 12.79 11.24 2.18
C GLN A 113 13.11 10.01 3.03
N GLN A 114 12.07 9.39 3.59
CA GLN A 114 12.17 8.15 4.34
C GLN A 114 11.20 7.10 3.77
N ALA A 115 11.58 5.85 3.88
CA ALA A 115 10.78 4.69 3.53
C ALA A 115 10.35 3.99 4.83
N GLU A 116 9.06 4.02 5.12
CA GLU A 116 8.48 3.41 6.31
C GLU A 116 7.85 2.07 5.96
N VAL A 117 8.11 1.05 6.76
CA VAL A 117 7.59 -0.31 6.59
C VAL A 117 6.86 -0.75 7.86
N VAL A 118 5.69 -1.36 7.73
CA VAL A 118 4.97 -1.95 8.85
C VAL A 118 5.66 -3.27 9.24
N THR A 119 6.43 -3.24 10.32
CA THR A 119 7.16 -4.41 10.82
C THR A 119 6.31 -5.32 11.70
N SER A 120 5.35 -4.77 12.44
CA SER A 120 4.41 -5.54 13.26
C SER A 120 3.07 -4.82 13.41
N ILE A 121 2.01 -5.58 13.63
CA ILE A 121 0.67 -5.10 13.94
C ILE A 121 0.24 -5.79 15.23
N LYS A 122 -0.26 -5.02 16.21
CA LYS A 122 -0.73 -5.55 17.50
C LYS A 122 -2.14 -5.01 17.77
N ASP A 123 -3.05 -5.89 18.13
CA ASP A 123 -4.35 -5.47 18.67
C ASP A 123 -4.17 -4.95 20.11
N VAL A 124 -4.41 -3.67 20.29
CA VAL A 124 -4.35 -2.96 21.57
C VAL A 124 -5.74 -2.59 22.11
N THR A 125 -6.81 -3.12 21.54
CA THR A 125 -8.19 -2.79 21.87
C THR A 125 -8.48 -2.99 23.36
N SER A 126 -8.05 -4.10 23.95
CA SER A 126 -8.26 -4.39 25.36
C SER A 126 -7.51 -3.40 26.25
N HIS A 127 -6.28 -3.06 25.90
CA HIS A 127 -5.47 -2.07 26.62
C HIS A 127 -6.11 -0.69 26.58
N VAL A 128 -6.52 -0.24 25.40
CA VAL A 128 -7.21 1.04 25.22
C VAL A 128 -8.54 1.07 26.02
N LYS A 129 -9.37 0.02 25.90
CA LYS A 129 -10.63 -0.07 26.66
C LYS A 129 -10.42 -0.02 28.17
N GLN A 130 -9.39 -0.66 28.68
CA GLN A 130 -9.05 -0.63 30.12
C GLN A 130 -8.63 0.78 30.56
N ALA A 131 -7.79 1.44 29.76
CA ALA A 131 -7.30 2.79 30.04
C ALA A 131 -8.41 3.85 29.99
N ILE A 132 -9.32 3.74 29.04
CA ILE A 132 -10.47 4.66 28.87
C ILE A 132 -11.50 4.45 29.99
N GLY A 133 -11.73 3.23 30.45
CA GLY A 133 -12.77 2.87 31.38
C GLY A 133 -14.17 3.20 30.83
N ALA A 134 -14.96 3.98 31.59
CA ALA A 134 -16.31 4.43 31.20
C ALA A 134 -16.34 5.81 30.51
N ALA A 135 -15.19 6.40 30.19
CA ALA A 135 -15.13 7.73 29.55
C ALA A 135 -15.59 7.67 28.08
N HIS A 136 -16.44 8.62 27.69
CA HIS A 136 -16.97 8.75 26.34
C HIS A 136 -16.92 10.21 25.86
N GLY A 137 -16.86 10.42 24.52
CA GLY A 137 -16.93 11.74 23.90
C GLY A 137 -15.85 12.71 24.38
N GLU A 138 -16.21 13.93 24.73
CA GLU A 138 -15.30 14.99 25.18
C GLU A 138 -14.46 14.62 26.43
N ALA A 139 -15.00 13.78 27.31
CA ALA A 139 -14.25 13.29 28.47
C ALA A 139 -13.08 12.39 28.04
N LEU A 140 -13.27 11.60 26.98
CA LEU A 140 -12.23 10.78 26.37
C LEU A 140 -11.11 11.63 25.76
N GLU A 141 -11.49 12.68 25.02
CA GLU A 141 -10.54 13.58 24.36
C GLU A 141 -9.67 14.36 25.36
N LYS A 142 -10.22 14.67 26.53
CA LYS A 142 -9.48 15.31 27.64
C LYS A 142 -8.49 14.36 28.31
N ILE A 143 -8.87 13.08 28.48
CA ILE A 143 -8.03 12.07 29.12
C ILE A 143 -6.92 11.58 28.17
N TYR A 144 -7.25 11.41 26.90
CA TYR A 144 -6.35 10.93 25.86
C TYR A 144 -6.34 11.85 24.64
N PRO A 145 -5.73 13.02 24.72
CA PRO A 145 -5.43 13.76 23.51
C PRO A 145 -4.61 12.89 22.55
N ALA A 146 -4.88 12.98 21.26
CA ALA A 146 -4.28 12.10 20.25
C ALA A 146 -2.75 11.89 20.37
N PRO A 147 -1.93 12.92 20.71
CA PRO A 147 -0.50 12.73 20.94
C PRO A 147 -0.17 11.83 22.16
N ALA A 148 -0.96 11.91 23.24
CA ALA A 148 -0.75 11.11 24.44
C ALA A 148 -1.12 9.63 24.22
N LEU A 149 -2.18 9.37 23.45
CA LEU A 149 -2.57 8.03 23.05
C LEU A 149 -1.49 7.36 22.20
N VAL A 150 -0.91 8.08 21.23
CA VAL A 150 0.20 7.58 20.41
C VAL A 150 1.43 7.28 21.27
N ALA A 151 1.76 8.14 22.24
CA ALA A 151 2.88 7.93 23.15
C ALA A 151 2.68 6.69 24.04
N GLU A 152 1.44 6.41 24.48
CA GLU A 152 1.11 5.23 25.28
C GLU A 152 1.21 3.93 24.45
N LEU A 153 0.76 3.96 23.21
CA LEU A 153 0.83 2.82 22.30
C LEU A 153 2.27 2.45 21.89
N ASN A 154 3.22 3.38 22.02
CA ASN A 154 4.62 3.17 21.68
C ASN A 154 5.49 2.72 22.88
N ARG A 155 4.92 2.53 24.06
CA ARG A 155 5.57 1.95 25.26
C ARG A 155 5.40 0.44 25.28
#